data_55c708512d5a3dba9774fe46fbe8690a
#
_entry.id   55c708512d5a3dba9774fe46fbe8690a
#
_cell.length_a   1.000
_cell.length_b   1.000
_cell.length_c   1.000
_cell.angle_alpha   90.00
_cell.angle_beta   90.00
_cell.angle_gamma   90.00
#
_symmetry.space_group_name_H-M   'P 1'
#
loop_
_entity.id
_entity.type
_entity.pdbx_description
1 polymer ?
#
loop_
_entity_poly.entity_id
_entity_poly.type
_entity_poly.pdbx_seq_one_letter_code
_entity_poly.pdbx_strand_id
1 'polypeptide(L)'
;MNKSNIINFEPKQRLLEKVGLYIESVELFLEEEDKAVPLLLKALKYADDKLKHKIIFLLGSFAKQKVAWPLYQMMIDPDENEEIRHFASIQLSVISPFLQDHQPLIDRLLEDIKSPDPELRLHAAFALGWEGNTQAAIPLIELLYDSDIEVQATAVNALSNLRDDRILSLMLERLEHGPMEQKRTILFNLWRFYSKREEVVSIYLKYLDHKDSDLRFDALVLLATMTEAMEHIATYRKCLGDKDPRIRALALKELNEASREDLLGFKEEIQHMLSDPDMAVKRAAVKLCKKL
;
A
#
# COMPACT_ATOMS: atom_id res chain seq x y z
N MET A 1 21.25 46.44 -39.80
CA MET A 1 21.70 45.39 -38.86
C MET A 1 20.74 45.39 -37.66
N ASN A 2 19.88 44.40 -37.58
CA ASN A 2 18.79 44.36 -36.61
C ASN A 2 19.29 43.93 -35.21
N LYS A 3 19.13 44.82 -34.24
CA LYS A 3 19.45 44.59 -32.81
C LYS A 3 18.28 43.98 -32.01
N SER A 4 17.23 43.42 -32.65
CA SER A 4 15.98 43.11 -31.98
C SER A 4 15.78 41.65 -31.56
N ASN A 5 16.72 40.73 -31.80
CA ASN A 5 16.49 39.28 -31.53
C ASN A 5 17.33 38.69 -30.38
N ILE A 6 18.04 39.49 -29.58
CA ILE A 6 18.91 38.96 -28.51
C ILE A 6 18.22 38.95 -27.14
N ILE A 7 17.07 39.61 -26.98
CA ILE A 7 16.53 39.93 -25.65
C ILE A 7 15.65 38.81 -25.03
N ASN A 8 15.19 37.81 -25.78
CA ASN A 8 14.18 36.85 -25.28
C ASN A 8 14.74 35.48 -24.80
N PHE A 9 16.01 35.17 -25.03
CA PHE A 9 16.58 33.87 -24.63
C PHE A 9 17.28 33.89 -23.27
N GLU A 10 17.84 35.02 -22.85
CA GLU A 10 18.63 35.15 -21.61
C GLU A 10 17.85 34.85 -20.29
N PRO A 11 16.60 35.28 -20.08
CA PRO A 11 15.98 35.13 -18.77
C PRO A 11 15.69 33.67 -18.40
N LYS A 12 15.29 32.80 -19.37
CA LYS A 12 14.99 31.39 -19.14
C LYS A 12 16.27 30.60 -18.86
N GLN A 13 17.30 30.80 -19.64
CA GLN A 13 18.56 30.07 -19.48
C GLN A 13 19.24 30.43 -18.16
N ARG A 14 19.31 31.73 -17.81
CA ARG A 14 19.84 32.18 -16.51
C ARG A 14 19.04 31.62 -15.32
N LEU A 15 17.70 31.48 -15.45
CA LEU A 15 16.89 30.87 -14.41
C LEU A 15 17.29 29.39 -14.22
N LEU A 16 17.39 28.63 -15.30
CA LEU A 16 17.72 27.20 -15.23
C LEU A 16 19.18 26.99 -14.74
N GLU A 17 20.11 27.81 -15.16
CA GLU A 17 21.50 27.80 -14.65
C GLU A 17 21.53 28.05 -13.14
N LYS A 18 20.81 29.07 -12.66
CA LYS A 18 20.76 29.38 -11.23
C LYS A 18 20.07 28.26 -10.41
N VAL A 19 19.03 27.69 -10.94
CA VAL A 19 18.33 26.50 -10.34
C VAL A 19 19.28 25.30 -10.30
N GLY A 20 20.10 25.10 -11.35
CA GLY A 20 21.13 24.07 -11.37
C GLY A 20 22.11 24.19 -10.20
N LEU A 21 22.56 25.40 -9.87
CA LEU A 21 23.46 25.64 -8.74
C LEU A 21 22.82 25.23 -7.39
N TYR A 22 21.54 25.53 -7.18
CA TYR A 22 20.81 25.10 -5.97
C TYR A 22 20.62 23.59 -5.89
N ILE A 23 20.45 22.91 -7.02
CA ILE A 23 20.33 21.45 -7.08
C ILE A 23 21.68 20.77 -6.81
N GLU A 24 22.77 21.37 -7.25
CA GLU A 24 24.14 20.84 -7.07
C GLU A 24 24.71 21.14 -5.68
N SER A 25 24.26 22.20 -5.02
CA SER A 25 24.70 22.59 -3.68
C SER A 25 23.52 22.83 -2.74
N VAL A 26 23.28 21.85 -1.88
CA VAL A 26 22.27 21.96 -0.81
C VAL A 26 22.64 23.07 0.19
N GLU A 27 23.94 23.29 0.43
CA GLU A 27 24.42 24.37 1.30
C GLU A 27 23.99 25.74 0.76
N LEU A 28 24.25 26.00 -0.53
CA LEU A 28 23.83 27.23 -1.19
C LEU A 28 22.31 27.41 -1.17
N PHE A 29 21.56 26.30 -1.37
CA PHE A 29 20.10 26.33 -1.28
C PHE A 29 19.65 26.75 0.12
N LEU A 30 20.23 26.17 1.18
CA LEU A 30 19.89 26.51 2.57
C LEU A 30 20.23 27.94 2.94
N GLU A 31 21.37 28.45 2.46
CA GLU A 31 21.80 29.85 2.69
C GLU A 31 20.86 30.85 2.00
N GLU A 32 20.38 30.54 0.81
CA GLU A 32 19.54 31.42 0.00
C GLU A 32 18.08 30.98 -0.11
N GLU A 33 17.57 30.16 0.80
CA GLU A 33 16.26 29.45 0.70
C GLU A 33 15.10 30.37 0.28
N ASP A 34 14.98 31.54 0.90
CA ASP A 34 13.89 32.49 0.58
C ASP A 34 13.93 33.00 -0.86
N LYS A 35 15.10 32.99 -1.50
CA LYS A 35 15.25 33.34 -2.91
C LYS A 35 15.17 32.11 -3.81
N ALA A 36 15.68 30.97 -3.35
CA ALA A 36 15.76 29.72 -4.10
C ALA A 36 14.39 29.13 -4.36
N VAL A 37 13.52 29.02 -3.35
CA VAL A 37 12.19 28.42 -3.47
C VAL A 37 11.33 29.07 -4.56
N PRO A 38 11.17 30.41 -4.63
CA PRO A 38 10.44 31.04 -5.73
C PRO A 38 11.06 30.80 -7.12
N LEU A 39 12.39 30.69 -7.21
CA LEU A 39 13.05 30.42 -8.49
C LEU A 39 12.86 28.97 -8.93
N LEU A 40 12.95 28.01 -8.01
CA LEU A 40 12.67 26.60 -8.25
C LEU A 40 11.22 26.40 -8.73
N LEU A 41 10.24 26.98 -8.04
CA LEU A 41 8.83 26.94 -8.44
C LEU A 41 8.59 27.55 -9.82
N LYS A 42 9.26 28.67 -10.13
CA LYS A 42 9.19 29.29 -11.46
C LYS A 42 9.80 28.41 -12.55
N ALA A 43 10.90 27.71 -12.22
CA ALA A 43 11.61 26.87 -13.18
C ALA A 43 10.83 25.61 -13.58
N LEU A 44 9.92 25.11 -12.75
CA LEU A 44 9.05 23.96 -13.07
C LEU A 44 8.31 24.11 -14.41
N LYS A 45 7.93 25.34 -14.77
CA LYS A 45 7.27 25.63 -16.06
C LYS A 45 8.15 25.43 -17.30
N TYR A 46 9.47 25.36 -17.11
CA TYR A 46 10.44 25.33 -18.21
C TYR A 46 11.35 24.10 -18.14
N ALA A 47 11.30 23.37 -17.06
CA ALA A 47 12.10 22.18 -16.80
C ALA A 47 11.59 20.98 -17.60
N ASP A 48 12.52 20.16 -18.07
CA ASP A 48 12.21 18.81 -18.51
C ASP A 48 11.89 17.91 -17.30
N ASP A 49 11.38 16.70 -17.54
CA ASP A 49 10.93 15.79 -16.47
C ASP A 49 12.08 15.47 -15.49
N LYS A 50 13.29 15.26 -15.99
CA LYS A 50 14.46 14.97 -15.16
C LYS A 50 14.79 16.12 -14.20
N LEU A 51 14.70 17.35 -14.69
CA LEU A 51 14.94 18.54 -13.87
C LEU A 51 13.76 18.79 -12.92
N LYS A 52 12.50 18.54 -13.37
CA LYS A 52 11.31 18.59 -12.50
C LYS A 52 11.45 17.66 -11.30
N HIS A 53 11.85 16.40 -11.50
CA HIS A 53 12.08 15.46 -10.39
C HIS A 53 13.07 16.00 -9.37
N LYS A 54 14.20 16.56 -9.82
CA LYS A 54 15.19 17.13 -8.91
C LYS A 54 14.67 18.34 -8.15
N ILE A 55 13.94 19.23 -8.84
CA ILE A 55 13.31 20.40 -8.22
C ILE A 55 12.29 19.97 -7.18
N ILE A 56 11.39 19.07 -7.52
CA ILE A 56 10.33 18.55 -6.63
C ILE A 56 10.96 17.88 -5.41
N PHE A 57 11.99 17.05 -5.60
CA PHE A 57 12.72 16.43 -4.50
C PHE A 57 13.33 17.46 -3.54
N LEU A 58 14.00 18.46 -4.08
CA LEU A 58 14.64 19.52 -3.28
C LEU A 58 13.58 20.32 -2.50
N LEU A 59 12.46 20.69 -3.15
CA LEU A 59 11.36 21.40 -2.52
C LEU A 59 10.71 20.56 -1.41
N GLY A 60 10.47 19.27 -1.67
CA GLY A 60 9.90 18.33 -0.70
C GLY A 60 10.79 18.06 0.50
N SER A 61 12.13 18.18 0.34
CA SER A 61 13.07 17.94 1.45
C SER A 61 13.04 19.01 2.53
N PHE A 62 12.43 20.17 2.29
CA PHE A 62 12.46 21.31 3.22
C PHE A 62 11.10 21.69 3.81
N ALA A 63 10.05 20.88 3.59
CA ALA A 63 8.75 20.94 4.28
C ALA A 63 8.17 22.37 4.48
N LYS A 64 8.27 23.23 3.45
CA LYS A 64 7.81 24.60 3.55
C LYS A 64 6.33 24.74 3.16
N GLN A 65 5.59 25.50 3.97
CA GLN A 65 4.18 25.84 3.69
C GLN A 65 3.98 26.37 2.25
N LYS A 66 4.93 27.17 1.75
CA LYS A 66 4.90 27.75 0.38
C LYS A 66 4.91 26.69 -0.74
N VAL A 67 5.38 25.48 -0.45
CA VAL A 67 5.58 24.39 -1.44
C VAL A 67 4.34 23.49 -1.58
N ALA A 68 3.53 23.39 -0.53
CA ALA A 68 2.40 22.48 -0.49
C ALA A 68 1.41 22.68 -1.65
N TRP A 69 0.92 23.90 -1.84
CA TRP A 69 -0.02 24.19 -2.93
C TRP A 69 0.58 24.07 -4.34
N PRO A 70 1.80 24.53 -4.63
CA PRO A 70 2.47 24.23 -5.90
C PRO A 70 2.61 22.75 -6.20
N LEU A 71 2.98 21.90 -5.23
CA LEU A 71 3.03 20.46 -5.42
C LEU A 71 1.64 19.86 -5.63
N TYR A 72 0.63 20.32 -4.87
CA TYR A 72 -0.74 19.92 -5.08
C TYR A 72 -1.23 20.26 -6.49
N GLN A 73 -0.99 21.50 -6.98
CA GLN A 73 -1.37 21.90 -8.35
C GLN A 73 -0.70 21.01 -9.40
N MET A 74 0.54 20.65 -9.20
CA MET A 74 1.24 19.74 -10.11
C MET A 74 0.68 18.32 -10.07
N MET A 75 0.30 17.83 -8.89
CA MET A 75 -0.34 16.52 -8.70
C MET A 75 -1.66 16.40 -9.48
N ILE A 76 -2.45 17.47 -9.52
CA ILE A 76 -3.77 17.46 -10.16
C ILE A 76 -3.78 17.94 -11.60
N ASP A 77 -2.65 18.39 -12.15
CA ASP A 77 -2.56 18.93 -13.52
C ASP A 77 -2.65 17.79 -14.54
N PRO A 78 -3.72 17.69 -15.35
CA PRO A 78 -3.88 16.63 -16.33
C PRO A 78 -2.90 16.74 -17.51
N ASP A 79 -2.29 17.92 -17.71
CA ASP A 79 -1.30 18.15 -18.77
C ASP A 79 0.12 17.77 -18.31
N GLU A 80 0.30 17.43 -17.03
CA GLU A 80 1.59 17.03 -16.49
C GLU A 80 1.81 15.52 -16.66
N ASN A 81 3.07 15.10 -16.76
CA ASN A 81 3.47 13.70 -16.85
C ASN A 81 3.01 12.93 -15.59
N GLU A 82 2.46 11.73 -15.77
CA GLU A 82 1.95 10.87 -14.70
C GLU A 82 3.00 10.58 -13.61
N GLU A 83 4.26 10.30 -14.00
CA GLU A 83 5.35 10.07 -13.04
C GLU A 83 5.64 11.33 -12.19
N ILE A 84 5.54 12.51 -12.79
CA ILE A 84 5.71 13.79 -12.08
C ILE A 84 4.55 14.03 -11.13
N ARG A 85 3.31 13.77 -11.56
CA ARG A 85 2.10 13.87 -10.73
C ARG A 85 2.19 12.94 -9.51
N HIS A 86 2.57 11.68 -9.77
CA HIS A 86 2.78 10.70 -8.70
C HIS A 86 3.90 11.13 -7.75
N PHE A 87 5.03 11.63 -8.29
CA PHE A 87 6.13 12.09 -7.46
C PHE A 87 5.75 13.31 -6.61
N ALA A 88 4.94 14.22 -7.13
CA ALA A 88 4.39 15.33 -6.37
C ALA A 88 3.51 14.86 -5.21
N SER A 89 2.68 13.82 -5.41
CA SER A 89 1.85 13.22 -4.34
C SER A 89 2.70 12.59 -3.23
N ILE A 90 3.81 11.94 -3.59
CA ILE A 90 4.79 11.41 -2.62
C ILE A 90 5.36 12.55 -1.77
N GLN A 91 5.81 13.64 -2.43
CA GLN A 91 6.39 14.76 -1.69
C GLN A 91 5.37 15.46 -0.79
N LEU A 92 4.10 15.52 -1.20
CA LEU A 92 3.02 16.02 -0.34
C LEU A 92 2.86 15.18 0.93
N SER A 93 2.89 13.84 0.83
CA SER A 93 2.81 12.98 2.02
C SER A 93 3.99 13.19 2.98
N VAL A 94 5.18 13.47 2.43
CA VAL A 94 6.40 13.73 3.22
C VAL A 94 6.33 15.07 3.95
N ILE A 95 5.88 16.13 3.28
CA ILE A 95 5.88 17.48 3.88
C ILE A 95 4.67 17.76 4.76
N SER A 96 3.53 17.11 4.51
CA SER A 96 2.25 17.41 5.19
C SER A 96 2.34 17.38 6.71
N PRO A 97 3.04 16.42 7.37
CA PRO A 97 3.20 16.42 8.83
C PRO A 97 3.89 17.66 9.39
N PHE A 98 4.71 18.34 8.59
CA PHE A 98 5.55 19.46 9.00
C PHE A 98 5.00 20.82 8.60
N LEU A 99 3.85 20.87 7.94
CA LEU A 99 3.18 22.12 7.60
C LEU A 99 2.58 22.74 8.85
N GLN A 100 2.68 24.06 8.99
CA GLN A 100 2.07 24.80 10.10
C GLN A 100 0.53 24.76 10.02
N ASP A 101 0.00 24.84 8.81
CA ASP A 101 -1.43 24.76 8.51
C ASP A 101 -1.63 23.73 7.39
N HIS A 102 -1.83 22.47 7.78
CA HIS A 102 -2.07 21.36 6.85
C HIS A 102 -3.56 21.11 6.58
N GLN A 103 -4.46 21.64 7.44
CA GLN A 103 -5.88 21.31 7.35
C GLN A 103 -6.53 21.65 5.99
N PRO A 104 -6.29 22.83 5.36
CA PRO A 104 -6.87 23.11 4.05
C PRO A 104 -6.41 22.12 2.95
N LEU A 105 -5.18 21.62 3.04
CA LEU A 105 -4.68 20.60 2.12
C LEU A 105 -5.36 19.26 2.38
N ILE A 106 -5.48 18.84 3.64
CA ILE A 106 -6.19 17.60 4.01
C ILE A 106 -7.63 17.65 3.52
N ASP A 107 -8.37 18.73 3.80
CA ASP A 107 -9.76 18.88 3.39
C ASP A 107 -9.90 18.71 1.88
N ARG A 108 -8.99 19.31 1.12
CA ARG A 108 -9.00 19.20 -0.34
C ARG A 108 -8.69 17.77 -0.81
N LEU A 109 -7.68 17.12 -0.25
CA LEU A 109 -7.35 15.73 -0.58
C LEU A 109 -8.48 14.76 -0.22
N LEU A 110 -9.21 15.02 0.88
CA LEU A 110 -10.39 14.25 1.28
C LEU A 110 -11.58 14.44 0.31
N GLU A 111 -11.64 15.53 -0.45
CA GLU A 111 -12.55 15.68 -1.57
C GLU A 111 -12.05 14.91 -2.80
N ASP A 112 -10.76 15.00 -3.12
CA ASP A 112 -10.16 14.42 -4.31
C ASP A 112 -10.19 12.88 -4.31
N ILE A 113 -10.13 12.22 -3.15
CA ILE A 113 -10.32 10.75 -3.06
C ILE A 113 -11.72 10.28 -3.45
N LYS A 114 -12.68 11.20 -3.64
CA LYS A 114 -14.04 10.92 -4.13
C LYS A 114 -14.22 11.25 -5.61
N SER A 115 -13.14 11.64 -6.28
CA SER A 115 -13.17 12.01 -7.70
C SER A 115 -13.67 10.84 -8.57
N PRO A 116 -14.39 11.10 -9.67
CA PRO A 116 -14.66 10.08 -10.68
C PRO A 116 -13.38 9.58 -11.39
N ASP A 117 -12.33 10.39 -11.42
CA ASP A 117 -11.03 10.04 -11.99
C ASP A 117 -10.22 9.16 -11.03
N PRO A 118 -9.92 7.89 -11.38
CA PRO A 118 -9.17 6.98 -10.53
C PRO A 118 -7.74 7.46 -10.27
N GLU A 119 -7.12 8.14 -11.23
CA GLU A 119 -5.76 8.65 -11.09
C GLU A 119 -5.69 9.74 -10.01
N LEU A 120 -6.68 10.65 -9.98
CA LEU A 120 -6.76 11.65 -8.93
C LEU A 120 -7.03 11.02 -7.56
N ARG A 121 -7.91 9.99 -7.48
CA ARG A 121 -8.14 9.26 -6.23
C ARG A 121 -6.86 8.60 -5.72
N LEU A 122 -6.08 7.98 -6.62
CA LEU A 122 -4.79 7.35 -6.31
C LEU A 122 -3.81 8.36 -5.72
N HIS A 123 -3.59 9.47 -6.41
CA HIS A 123 -2.64 10.49 -5.96
C HIS A 123 -3.05 11.13 -4.63
N ALA A 124 -4.35 11.41 -4.46
CA ALA A 124 -4.88 11.96 -3.22
C ALA A 124 -4.76 10.97 -2.05
N ALA A 125 -5.02 9.67 -2.28
CA ALA A 125 -4.83 8.63 -1.29
C ALA A 125 -3.36 8.53 -0.86
N PHE A 126 -2.43 8.62 -1.82
CA PHE A 126 -1.00 8.62 -1.53
C PHE A 126 -0.60 9.80 -0.66
N ALA A 127 -1.05 11.01 -1.05
CA ALA A 127 -0.75 12.25 -0.32
C ALA A 127 -1.33 12.28 1.10
N LEU A 128 -2.44 11.57 1.36
CA LEU A 128 -3.06 11.43 2.68
C LEU A 128 -2.36 10.40 3.58
N GLY A 129 -1.57 9.50 3.02
CA GLY A 129 -0.98 8.34 3.71
C GLY A 129 0.29 8.67 4.51
N TRP A 130 0.20 9.55 5.53
CA TRP A 130 1.31 9.89 6.41
C TRP A 130 0.97 9.69 7.90
N GLU A 131 1.99 9.43 8.70
CA GLU A 131 1.85 9.10 10.13
C GLU A 131 1.11 10.19 10.90
N GLY A 132 0.06 9.79 11.62
CA GLY A 132 -0.74 10.68 12.46
C GLY A 132 -1.91 11.38 11.75
N ASN A 133 -2.09 11.20 10.45
CA ASN A 133 -3.28 11.70 9.74
C ASN A 133 -4.53 10.85 10.02
N THR A 134 -5.05 10.98 11.23
CA THR A 134 -6.19 10.16 11.68
C THR A 134 -7.50 10.44 10.94
N GLN A 135 -7.62 11.60 10.28
CA GLN A 135 -8.80 11.98 9.48
C GLN A 135 -8.92 11.15 8.21
N ALA A 136 -7.79 10.69 7.67
CA ALA A 136 -7.76 9.89 6.45
C ALA A 136 -8.13 8.41 6.67
N ALA A 137 -8.16 7.91 7.90
CA ALA A 137 -8.32 6.48 8.18
C ALA A 137 -9.61 5.90 7.57
N ILE A 138 -10.79 6.47 7.88
CA ILE A 138 -12.07 5.96 7.36
C ILE A 138 -12.16 6.16 5.84
N PRO A 139 -11.87 7.35 5.27
CA PRO A 139 -11.88 7.53 3.82
C PRO A 139 -10.96 6.57 3.06
N LEU A 140 -9.77 6.28 3.58
CA LEU A 140 -8.85 5.31 2.96
C LEU A 140 -9.35 3.86 3.09
N ILE A 141 -10.05 3.50 4.18
CA ILE A 141 -10.71 2.19 4.29
C ILE A 141 -11.78 2.03 3.21
N GLU A 142 -12.54 3.05 2.90
CA GLU A 142 -13.53 2.99 1.81
C GLU A 142 -12.87 2.77 0.44
N LEU A 143 -11.67 3.32 0.20
CA LEU A 143 -10.91 3.07 -1.04
C LEU A 143 -10.38 1.63 -1.18
N LEU A 144 -10.41 0.81 -0.13
CA LEU A 144 -10.11 -0.64 -0.27
C LEU A 144 -11.12 -1.35 -1.18
N TYR A 145 -12.26 -0.72 -1.45
CA TYR A 145 -13.33 -1.23 -2.30
C TYR A 145 -13.47 -0.45 -3.61
N ASP A 146 -12.47 0.35 -3.95
CA ASP A 146 -12.47 1.10 -5.19
C ASP A 146 -12.60 0.17 -6.40
N SER A 147 -13.22 0.66 -7.47
CA SER A 147 -13.32 -0.08 -8.73
C SER A 147 -11.96 -0.26 -9.42
N ASP A 148 -10.97 0.58 -9.09
CA ASP A 148 -9.63 0.55 -9.64
C ASP A 148 -8.67 -0.17 -8.67
N ILE A 149 -7.95 -1.16 -9.19
CA ILE A 149 -7.06 -2.01 -8.36
C ILE A 149 -5.83 -1.26 -7.84
N GLU A 150 -5.35 -0.25 -8.57
CA GLU A 150 -4.20 0.54 -8.17
C GLU A 150 -4.58 1.51 -7.05
N VAL A 151 -5.80 2.06 -7.10
CA VAL A 151 -6.38 2.84 -6.00
C VAL A 151 -6.51 1.99 -4.74
N GLN A 152 -7.01 0.75 -4.84
CA GLN A 152 -7.08 -0.19 -3.70
C GLN A 152 -5.69 -0.42 -3.11
N ALA A 153 -4.69 -0.73 -3.94
CA ALA A 153 -3.33 -0.99 -3.49
C ALA A 153 -2.70 0.23 -2.81
N THR A 154 -2.95 1.42 -3.36
CA THR A 154 -2.48 2.69 -2.79
C THR A 154 -3.14 2.97 -1.44
N ALA A 155 -4.45 2.74 -1.31
CA ALA A 155 -5.17 2.90 -0.04
C ALA A 155 -4.60 1.99 1.05
N VAL A 156 -4.26 0.74 0.72
CA VAL A 156 -3.60 -0.19 1.65
C VAL A 156 -2.27 0.34 2.14
N ASN A 157 -1.43 0.84 1.22
CA ASN A 157 -0.13 1.40 1.56
C ASN A 157 -0.30 2.65 2.45
N ALA A 158 -1.22 3.54 2.07
CA ALA A 158 -1.53 4.74 2.84
C ALA A 158 -2.00 4.39 4.27
N LEU A 159 -2.94 3.45 4.43
CA LEU A 159 -3.41 2.98 5.73
C LEU A 159 -2.26 2.43 6.60
N SER A 160 -1.34 1.70 6.01
CA SER A 160 -0.17 1.16 6.72
C SER A 160 0.75 2.27 7.23
N ASN A 161 0.87 3.36 6.47
CA ASN A 161 1.72 4.51 6.82
C ASN A 161 1.10 5.40 7.90
N LEU A 162 -0.23 5.40 8.08
CA LEU A 162 -0.89 6.22 9.11
C LEU A 162 -0.44 5.86 10.53
N ARG A 163 -0.02 4.61 10.77
CA ARG A 163 0.34 4.07 12.10
C ARG A 163 -0.72 4.37 13.17
N ASP A 164 -1.97 4.36 12.77
CA ASP A 164 -3.11 4.56 13.66
C ASP A 164 -3.60 3.20 14.17
N ASP A 165 -3.50 2.97 15.47
CA ASP A 165 -3.90 1.71 16.13
C ASP A 165 -5.38 1.37 15.95
N ARG A 166 -6.23 2.34 15.62
CA ARG A 166 -7.65 2.15 15.38
C ARG A 166 -7.95 1.49 14.03
N ILE A 167 -7.02 1.58 13.05
CA ILE A 167 -7.25 1.08 11.69
C ILE A 167 -7.60 -0.40 11.71
N LEU A 168 -6.84 -1.22 12.45
CA LEU A 168 -7.15 -2.64 12.56
C LEU A 168 -8.56 -2.86 13.09
N SER A 169 -8.96 -2.18 14.17
CA SER A 169 -10.31 -2.29 14.75
C SER A 169 -11.40 -1.87 13.76
N LEU A 170 -11.18 -0.79 12.99
CA LEU A 170 -12.11 -0.33 11.95
C LEU A 170 -12.23 -1.34 10.81
N MET A 171 -11.10 -1.94 10.38
CA MET A 171 -11.11 -3.00 9.36
C MET A 171 -11.82 -4.26 9.87
N LEU A 172 -11.65 -4.62 11.15
CA LEU A 172 -12.34 -5.77 11.74
C LEU A 172 -13.85 -5.56 11.85
N GLU A 173 -14.29 -4.36 12.17
CA GLU A 173 -15.72 -3.99 12.14
C GLU A 173 -16.31 -4.20 10.74
N ARG A 174 -15.61 -3.76 9.70
CA ARG A 174 -16.01 -3.99 8.31
C ARG A 174 -15.95 -5.46 7.92
N LEU A 175 -14.96 -6.19 8.40
CA LEU A 175 -14.83 -7.63 8.18
C LEU A 175 -16.01 -8.40 8.78
N GLU A 176 -16.54 -7.97 9.91
CA GLU A 176 -17.68 -8.61 10.57
C GLU A 176 -19.02 -8.28 9.89
N HIS A 177 -19.25 -7.02 9.56
CA HIS A 177 -20.54 -6.51 9.12
C HIS A 177 -20.64 -6.21 7.62
N GLY A 178 -19.51 -6.14 6.90
CA GLY A 178 -19.46 -5.82 5.48
C GLY A 178 -19.96 -6.93 4.56
N PRO A 179 -20.24 -6.62 3.28
CA PRO A 179 -20.56 -7.62 2.26
C PRO A 179 -19.39 -8.56 2.00
N MET A 180 -19.69 -9.73 1.41
CA MET A 180 -18.74 -10.83 1.24
C MET A 180 -17.47 -10.43 0.47
N GLU A 181 -17.64 -9.65 -0.60
CA GLU A 181 -16.53 -9.16 -1.43
C GLU A 181 -15.54 -8.29 -0.61
N GLN A 182 -16.07 -7.41 0.22
CA GLN A 182 -15.27 -6.59 1.11
C GLN A 182 -14.53 -7.41 2.16
N LYS A 183 -15.13 -8.48 2.68
CA LYS A 183 -14.48 -9.38 3.65
C LYS A 183 -13.19 -9.98 3.10
N ARG A 184 -13.19 -10.43 1.85
CA ARG A 184 -11.98 -10.97 1.21
C ARG A 184 -10.87 -9.92 1.11
N THR A 185 -11.20 -8.72 0.63
CA THR A 185 -10.24 -7.60 0.53
C THR A 185 -9.62 -7.27 1.89
N ILE A 186 -10.44 -7.22 2.94
CA ILE A 186 -9.92 -6.96 4.28
C ILE A 186 -9.00 -8.09 4.75
N LEU A 187 -9.43 -9.36 4.66
CA LEU A 187 -8.61 -10.49 5.06
C LEU A 187 -7.23 -10.45 4.41
N PHE A 188 -7.18 -10.22 3.08
CA PHE A 188 -5.93 -10.13 2.34
C PHE A 188 -5.02 -8.97 2.76
N ASN A 189 -5.53 -7.96 3.44
CA ASN A 189 -4.74 -6.80 3.86
C ASN A 189 -4.36 -6.81 5.34
N LEU A 190 -4.91 -7.72 6.17
CA LEU A 190 -4.59 -7.79 7.60
C LEU A 190 -3.12 -8.12 7.88
N TRP A 191 -2.45 -8.89 7.03
CA TRP A 191 -1.03 -9.25 7.22
C TRP A 191 -0.09 -8.04 7.34
N ARG A 192 -0.50 -6.87 6.85
CA ARG A 192 0.27 -5.63 6.96
C ARG A 192 0.36 -5.10 8.40
N PHE A 193 -0.54 -5.53 9.26
CA PHE A 193 -0.51 -5.23 10.69
C PHE A 193 0.39 -6.22 11.45
N TYR A 194 1.61 -6.43 10.94
CA TYR A 194 2.55 -7.42 11.49
C TYR A 194 2.92 -7.14 12.95
N SER A 195 2.91 -5.88 13.40
CA SER A 195 3.07 -5.51 14.81
C SER A 195 1.98 -6.08 15.73
N LYS A 196 0.82 -6.48 15.16
CA LYS A 196 -0.32 -7.13 15.84
C LYS A 196 -0.53 -8.56 15.34
N ARG A 197 0.57 -9.27 15.01
CA ARG A 197 0.55 -10.60 14.39
C ARG A 197 -0.36 -11.59 15.12
N GLU A 198 -0.30 -11.65 16.44
CA GLU A 198 -1.12 -12.59 17.24
C GLU A 198 -2.62 -12.33 17.07
N GLU A 199 -3.03 -11.05 17.06
CA GLU A 199 -4.42 -10.68 16.83
C GLU A 199 -4.87 -11.05 15.42
N VAL A 200 -4.07 -10.74 14.41
CA VAL A 200 -4.35 -11.08 13.01
C VAL A 200 -4.42 -12.60 12.80
N VAL A 201 -3.50 -13.37 13.37
CA VAL A 201 -3.53 -14.84 13.31
C VAL A 201 -4.80 -15.40 13.96
N SER A 202 -5.22 -14.84 15.11
CA SER A 202 -6.47 -15.27 15.76
C SER A 202 -7.70 -15.05 14.87
N ILE A 203 -7.69 -14.02 14.04
CA ILE A 203 -8.75 -13.74 13.08
C ILE A 203 -8.73 -14.77 11.95
N TYR A 204 -7.58 -15.08 11.38
CA TYR A 204 -7.50 -16.14 10.36
C TYR A 204 -7.97 -17.49 10.90
N LEU A 205 -7.58 -17.87 12.11
CA LEU A 205 -8.07 -19.07 12.77
C LEU A 205 -9.61 -19.08 12.94
N LYS A 206 -10.22 -17.95 13.35
CA LYS A 206 -11.68 -17.78 13.43
C LYS A 206 -12.34 -18.00 12.06
N TYR A 207 -11.75 -17.49 10.99
CA TYR A 207 -12.30 -17.56 9.63
C TYR A 207 -12.18 -18.95 8.99
N LEU A 208 -11.35 -19.86 9.51
CA LEU A 208 -11.32 -21.25 9.08
C LEU A 208 -12.64 -22.01 9.37
N ASP A 209 -13.46 -21.51 10.27
CA ASP A 209 -14.79 -22.08 10.57
C ASP A 209 -15.93 -21.32 9.86
N HIS A 210 -15.62 -20.40 8.93
CA HIS A 210 -16.62 -19.63 8.23
C HIS A 210 -17.46 -20.52 7.28
N LYS A 211 -18.75 -20.20 7.11
CA LYS A 211 -19.68 -20.95 6.24
C LYS A 211 -19.26 -20.94 4.76
N ASP A 212 -18.69 -19.84 4.31
CA ASP A 212 -18.21 -19.63 2.94
C ASP A 212 -16.83 -20.28 2.75
N SER A 213 -16.71 -21.14 1.72
CA SER A 213 -15.47 -21.90 1.47
C SER A 213 -14.33 -21.03 0.95
N ASP A 214 -14.63 -19.95 0.22
CA ASP A 214 -13.60 -19.06 -0.30
C ASP A 214 -12.95 -18.28 0.84
N LEU A 215 -13.72 -17.79 1.81
CA LEU A 215 -13.16 -17.14 3.00
C LEU A 215 -12.37 -18.11 3.87
N ARG A 216 -12.80 -19.39 4.01
CA ARG A 216 -11.98 -20.39 4.72
C ARG A 216 -10.67 -20.65 4.00
N PHE A 217 -10.71 -20.77 2.66
CA PHE A 217 -9.51 -20.98 1.86
C PHE A 217 -8.55 -19.79 1.94
N ASP A 218 -9.06 -18.57 1.76
CA ASP A 218 -8.27 -17.35 1.88
C ASP A 218 -7.62 -17.24 3.27
N ALA A 219 -8.38 -17.51 4.33
CA ALA A 219 -7.86 -17.50 5.71
C ALA A 219 -6.75 -18.54 5.92
N LEU A 220 -6.86 -19.73 5.33
CA LEU A 220 -5.83 -20.76 5.44
C LEU A 220 -4.55 -20.38 4.68
N VAL A 221 -4.68 -19.79 3.48
CA VAL A 221 -3.55 -19.25 2.70
C VAL A 221 -2.81 -18.19 3.51
N LEU A 222 -3.55 -17.26 4.10
CA LEU A 222 -2.98 -16.15 4.86
C LEU A 222 -2.34 -16.61 6.18
N LEU A 223 -2.96 -17.58 6.85
CA LEU A 223 -2.36 -18.22 8.03
C LEU A 223 -1.01 -18.85 7.66
N ALA A 224 -0.95 -19.61 6.58
CA ALA A 224 0.27 -20.26 6.10
C ALA A 224 1.37 -19.27 5.67
N THR A 225 1.01 -18.06 5.25
CA THR A 225 2.00 -17.02 4.91
C THR A 225 2.53 -16.26 6.13
N MET A 226 1.76 -16.18 7.21
CA MET A 226 2.12 -15.42 8.41
C MET A 226 2.75 -16.27 9.52
N THR A 227 2.61 -17.61 9.47
CA THR A 227 3.03 -18.52 10.55
C THR A 227 3.84 -19.65 9.97
N GLU A 228 4.67 -20.28 10.81
CA GLU A 228 5.29 -21.55 10.44
C GLU A 228 4.28 -22.69 10.63
N ALA A 229 4.34 -23.72 9.76
CA ALA A 229 3.42 -24.84 9.81
C ALA A 229 3.41 -25.54 11.18
N MET A 230 4.57 -25.55 11.85
CA MET A 230 4.73 -26.14 13.19
C MET A 230 3.89 -25.47 14.26
N GLU A 231 3.61 -24.17 14.13
CA GLU A 231 2.79 -23.43 15.11
C GLU A 231 1.31 -23.89 15.09
N HIS A 232 0.84 -24.46 13.96
CA HIS A 232 -0.57 -24.72 13.71
C HIS A 232 -0.89 -26.13 13.18
N ILE A 233 -0.07 -27.14 13.51
CA ILE A 233 -0.25 -28.55 13.05
C ILE A 233 -1.68 -29.05 13.33
N ALA A 234 -2.21 -28.82 14.55
CA ALA A 234 -3.56 -29.22 14.93
C ALA A 234 -4.63 -28.57 14.03
N THR A 235 -4.41 -27.32 13.62
CA THR A 235 -5.29 -26.59 12.71
C THR A 235 -5.26 -27.20 11.31
N TYR A 236 -4.09 -27.44 10.76
CA TYR A 236 -3.95 -28.10 9.45
C TYR A 236 -4.53 -29.52 9.46
N ARG A 237 -4.34 -30.28 10.55
CA ARG A 237 -5.01 -31.57 10.74
C ARG A 237 -6.54 -31.44 10.67
N LYS A 238 -7.15 -30.47 11.37
CA LYS A 238 -8.58 -30.19 11.31
C LYS A 238 -9.04 -29.90 9.87
N CYS A 239 -8.25 -29.14 9.11
CA CYS A 239 -8.53 -28.78 7.73
C CYS A 239 -8.54 -29.98 6.75
N LEU A 240 -7.98 -31.15 7.10
CA LEU A 240 -8.08 -32.37 6.29
C LEU A 240 -9.54 -32.86 6.18
N GLY A 241 -10.41 -32.49 7.12
CA GLY A 241 -11.84 -32.81 7.09
C GLY A 241 -12.71 -31.75 6.37
N ASP A 242 -12.13 -30.71 5.77
CA ASP A 242 -12.94 -29.68 5.10
C ASP A 242 -13.65 -30.22 3.85
N LYS A 243 -14.83 -29.68 3.57
CA LYS A 243 -15.63 -30.01 2.38
C LYS A 243 -14.95 -29.54 1.09
N ASP A 244 -14.17 -28.44 1.14
CA ASP A 244 -13.49 -27.88 -0.01
C ASP A 244 -12.12 -28.59 -0.23
N PRO A 245 -11.90 -29.22 -1.39
CA PRO A 245 -10.66 -29.92 -1.69
C PRO A 245 -9.43 -29.00 -1.73
N ARG A 246 -9.61 -27.71 -2.04
CA ARG A 246 -8.50 -26.73 -2.02
C ARG A 246 -7.92 -26.60 -0.61
N ILE A 247 -8.80 -26.57 0.40
CA ILE A 247 -8.41 -26.46 1.81
C ILE A 247 -7.69 -27.73 2.25
N ARG A 248 -8.24 -28.93 1.93
CA ARG A 248 -7.59 -30.20 2.24
C ARG A 248 -6.20 -30.33 1.59
N ALA A 249 -6.09 -29.94 0.30
CA ALA A 249 -4.83 -30.01 -0.43
C ALA A 249 -3.78 -29.04 0.14
N LEU A 250 -4.17 -27.83 0.50
CA LEU A 250 -3.29 -26.86 1.12
C LEU A 250 -2.83 -27.33 2.51
N ALA A 251 -3.75 -27.86 3.33
CA ALA A 251 -3.40 -28.39 4.64
C ALA A 251 -2.35 -29.53 4.55
N LEU A 252 -2.49 -30.46 3.60
CA LEU A 252 -1.49 -31.50 3.35
C LEU A 252 -0.16 -30.93 2.90
N LYS A 253 -0.17 -29.85 2.10
CA LYS A 253 1.05 -29.17 1.65
C LYS A 253 1.79 -28.55 2.84
N GLU A 254 1.10 -27.84 3.70
CA GLU A 254 1.69 -27.21 4.88
C GLU A 254 2.19 -28.25 5.89
N LEU A 255 1.42 -29.33 6.14
CA LEU A 255 1.85 -30.46 6.97
C LEU A 255 3.13 -31.16 6.45
N ASN A 256 3.47 -30.99 5.17
CA ASN A 256 4.73 -31.55 4.66
C ASN A 256 5.97 -30.88 5.25
N GLU A 257 5.85 -29.71 5.85
CA GLU A 257 6.94 -29.04 6.57
C GLU A 257 7.12 -29.56 8.02
N ALA A 258 6.10 -30.25 8.57
CA ALA A 258 6.14 -30.81 9.91
C ALA A 258 7.13 -32.01 10.02
N SER A 259 7.61 -32.29 11.24
CA SER A 259 8.47 -33.42 11.49
C SER A 259 7.74 -34.77 11.33
N ARG A 260 8.50 -35.86 11.10
CA ARG A 260 7.89 -37.19 11.05
C ARG A 260 7.20 -37.56 12.37
N GLU A 261 7.76 -37.18 13.49
CA GLU A 261 7.21 -37.47 14.82
C GLU A 261 5.85 -36.84 15.02
N ASP A 262 5.70 -35.58 14.62
CA ASP A 262 4.45 -34.84 14.68
C ASP A 262 3.36 -35.48 13.81
N LEU A 263 3.74 -35.99 12.63
CA LEU A 263 2.82 -36.59 11.66
C LEU A 263 2.34 -37.97 12.07
N LEU A 264 3.12 -38.74 12.87
CA LEU A 264 2.76 -40.08 13.29
C LEU A 264 1.45 -40.11 14.10
N GLY A 265 1.12 -39.05 14.85
CA GLY A 265 -0.08 -38.93 15.66
C GLY A 265 -1.40 -38.90 14.85
N PHE A 266 -1.34 -38.68 13.52
CA PHE A 266 -2.50 -38.65 12.62
C PHE A 266 -2.21 -39.29 11.25
N LYS A 267 -1.33 -40.29 11.25
CA LYS A 267 -0.96 -41.04 10.06
C LYS A 267 -2.15 -41.65 9.32
N GLU A 268 -3.15 -42.15 10.04
CA GLU A 268 -4.33 -42.76 9.44
C GLU A 268 -5.16 -41.74 8.65
N GLU A 269 -5.34 -40.53 9.19
CA GLU A 269 -6.04 -39.47 8.49
C GLU A 269 -5.31 -39.07 7.19
N ILE A 270 -3.97 -38.96 7.24
CA ILE A 270 -3.16 -38.67 6.04
C ILE A 270 -3.30 -39.79 5.01
N GLN A 271 -3.26 -41.06 5.44
CA GLN A 271 -3.44 -42.22 4.54
C GLN A 271 -4.85 -42.26 3.94
N HIS A 272 -5.87 -41.85 4.68
CA HIS A 272 -7.24 -41.76 4.17
C HIS A 272 -7.33 -40.81 2.98
N MET A 273 -6.54 -39.72 2.97
CA MET A 273 -6.50 -38.74 1.87
C MET A 273 -5.97 -39.32 0.54
N LEU A 274 -5.35 -40.49 0.55
CA LEU A 274 -4.96 -41.21 -0.69
C LEU A 274 -6.22 -41.67 -1.49
N SER A 275 -7.35 -41.80 -0.83
CA SER A 275 -8.65 -42.17 -1.44
C SER A 275 -9.55 -40.96 -1.70
N ASP A 276 -9.09 -39.73 -1.46
CA ASP A 276 -9.88 -38.53 -1.67
C ASP A 276 -10.40 -38.44 -3.12
N PRO A 277 -11.62 -37.97 -3.37
CA PRO A 277 -12.12 -37.81 -4.74
C PRO A 277 -11.32 -36.81 -5.57
N ASP A 278 -10.68 -35.81 -4.95
CA ASP A 278 -9.93 -34.79 -5.64
C ASP A 278 -8.46 -35.20 -5.91
N MET A 279 -8.01 -34.97 -7.12
CA MET A 279 -6.66 -35.37 -7.57
C MET A 279 -5.53 -34.54 -6.97
N ALA A 280 -5.77 -33.27 -6.62
CA ALA A 280 -4.74 -32.46 -5.98
C ALA A 280 -4.52 -32.91 -4.53
N VAL A 281 -5.60 -33.25 -3.82
CA VAL A 281 -5.53 -33.85 -2.48
C VAL A 281 -4.77 -35.17 -2.50
N LYS A 282 -5.10 -36.08 -3.43
CA LYS A 282 -4.36 -37.36 -3.57
C LYS A 282 -2.87 -37.14 -3.79
N ARG A 283 -2.49 -36.25 -4.69
CA ARG A 283 -1.07 -35.95 -4.98
C ARG A 283 -0.36 -35.41 -3.75
N ALA A 284 -0.99 -34.50 -3.01
CA ALA A 284 -0.42 -33.97 -1.77
C ALA A 284 -0.27 -35.08 -0.70
N ALA A 285 -1.28 -35.94 -0.53
CA ALA A 285 -1.23 -37.07 0.37
C ALA A 285 -0.12 -38.07 0.03
N VAL A 286 0.06 -38.42 -1.26
CA VAL A 286 1.16 -39.28 -1.73
C VAL A 286 2.52 -38.69 -1.37
N LYS A 287 2.69 -37.37 -1.54
CA LYS A 287 3.93 -36.70 -1.18
C LYS A 287 4.20 -36.78 0.33
N LEU A 288 3.17 -36.52 1.14
CA LEU A 288 3.28 -36.52 2.59
C LEU A 288 3.51 -37.94 3.16
N CYS A 289 2.84 -38.96 2.61
CA CYS A 289 3.03 -40.36 3.00
C CYS A 289 4.47 -40.89 2.79
N LYS A 290 5.26 -40.31 1.89
CA LYS A 290 6.68 -40.68 1.71
C LYS A 290 7.54 -40.26 2.89
N LYS A 291 7.06 -39.36 3.72
CA LYS A 291 7.73 -38.83 4.91
C LYS A 291 7.41 -39.67 6.16
N LEU A 292 6.31 -40.41 6.14
CA LEU A 292 5.85 -41.31 7.22
C LEU A 292 6.50 -42.68 7.18
#